data_86f5ecb2beedd178288d9a0060234fff
#
_entry.id   86f5ecb2beedd178288d9a0060234fff
#
_cell.length_a   1.000
_cell.length_b   1.000
_cell.length_c   1.000
_cell.angle_alpha   90.00
_cell.angle_beta   90.00
_cell.angle_gamma   90.00
#
_symmetry.space_group_name_H-M   'P 1'
#
loop_
_entity.id
_entity.type
_entity.pdbx_description
1 polymer ?
#
loop_
_entity_poly.entity_id
_entity_poly.type
_entity_poly.pdbx_seq_one_letter_code
_entity_poly.pdbx_strand_id
1 'polypeptide(L)'
;LGDVTTSMTINSTAPILFAMYLAVAEKQGVDIANRVSGTLQNDILKEYIAQKEYIYPPRPSMRLITDQFSFAAERVPKWNTISISGYHIREAGSTALQELAFTLRDGMEYVEYGVRAGLEVDTFAPRLSFFFNSHNDFFEEIAKFRAARKIWATVMRERYGAKNPRSWMLRFHTQTAG
;
A
#
# COMPACT_ATOMS: atom_id res chain seq x y z
N LEU A 1 -7.09 21.57 -4.36
CA LEU A 1 -6.76 20.19 -3.93
C LEU A 1 -6.78 20.01 -2.41
N GLY A 2 -6.57 21.07 -1.63
CA GLY A 2 -6.58 20.99 -0.15
C GLY A 2 -7.92 20.66 0.49
N ASP A 3 -9.02 20.67 -0.22
CA ASP A 3 -10.37 20.43 0.30
C ASP A 3 -10.93 19.04 -0.08
N VAL A 4 -10.16 18.25 -0.79
CA VAL A 4 -10.53 16.91 -1.24
C VAL A 4 -9.45 15.88 -0.91
N THR A 5 -9.87 14.63 -0.80
CA THR A 5 -8.96 13.48 -0.72
C THR A 5 -8.99 12.75 -2.06
N THR A 6 -7.83 12.48 -2.63
CA THR A 6 -7.73 11.85 -3.95
C THR A 6 -7.12 10.46 -3.83
N SER A 7 -7.78 9.46 -4.42
CA SER A 7 -7.21 8.11 -4.58
C SER A 7 -6.91 7.86 -6.05
N MET A 8 -5.70 7.36 -6.33
CA MET A 8 -5.22 7.13 -7.69
C MET A 8 -4.87 5.66 -7.89
N THR A 9 -5.53 5.01 -8.85
CA THR A 9 -5.21 3.65 -9.29
C THR A 9 -4.04 3.69 -10.28
N ILE A 10 -2.85 3.99 -9.77
CA ILE A 10 -1.61 4.15 -10.53
C ILE A 10 -0.51 3.37 -9.83
N ASN A 11 0.27 2.60 -10.57
CA ASN A 11 1.30 1.71 -10.05
C ASN A 11 2.71 2.14 -10.49
N SER A 12 3.33 1.49 -11.46
CA SER A 12 4.72 1.78 -11.85
C SER A 12 5.00 3.24 -12.20
N THR A 13 4.01 3.97 -12.70
CA THR A 13 4.12 5.39 -13.04
C THR A 13 3.70 6.33 -11.91
N ALA A 14 3.39 5.80 -10.73
CA ALA A 14 2.94 6.58 -9.58
C ALA A 14 3.86 7.74 -9.19
N PRO A 15 5.20 7.61 -9.21
CA PRO A 15 6.08 8.73 -8.85
C PRO A 15 5.86 9.97 -9.72
N ILE A 16 5.67 9.77 -11.04
CA ILE A 16 5.49 10.87 -12.00
C ILE A 16 4.14 11.56 -11.76
N LEU A 17 3.07 10.78 -11.63
CA LEU A 17 1.72 11.32 -11.41
C LEU A 17 1.61 12.00 -10.04
N PHE A 18 2.28 11.46 -9.04
CA PHE A 18 2.34 12.08 -7.71
C PHE A 18 3.07 13.43 -7.75
N ALA A 19 4.21 13.49 -8.44
CA ALA A 19 4.93 14.74 -8.63
C ALA A 19 4.08 15.79 -9.36
N MET A 20 3.37 15.41 -10.42
CA MET A 20 2.44 16.30 -11.13
C MET A 20 1.31 16.79 -10.22
N TYR A 21 0.75 15.92 -9.39
CA TYR A 21 -0.31 16.26 -8.43
C TYR A 21 0.17 17.30 -7.40
N LEU A 22 1.36 17.09 -6.85
CA LEU A 22 1.97 18.01 -5.90
C LEU A 22 2.30 19.36 -6.55
N ALA A 23 2.82 19.36 -7.78
CA ALA A 23 3.08 20.60 -8.52
C ALA A 23 1.79 21.42 -8.77
N VAL A 24 0.67 20.75 -9.01
CA VAL A 24 -0.63 21.42 -9.12
C VAL A 24 -1.07 21.98 -7.76
N ALA A 25 -0.88 21.23 -6.67
CA ALA A 25 -1.18 21.71 -5.33
C ALA A 25 -0.37 22.96 -4.97
N GLU A 26 0.93 22.97 -5.27
CA GLU A 26 1.81 24.12 -5.08
C GLU A 26 1.37 25.33 -5.91
N LYS A 27 1.02 25.13 -7.19
CA LYS A 27 0.48 26.20 -8.05
C LYS A 27 -0.83 26.79 -7.53
N GLN A 28 -1.62 26.03 -6.81
CA GLN A 28 -2.85 26.49 -6.16
C GLN A 28 -2.60 27.12 -4.78
N GLY A 29 -1.35 27.21 -4.33
CA GLY A 29 -1.00 27.73 -3.00
C GLY A 29 -1.45 26.83 -1.85
N VAL A 30 -1.65 25.52 -2.11
CA VAL A 30 -2.07 24.56 -1.08
C VAL A 30 -0.86 24.13 -0.26
N ASP A 31 -0.99 24.18 1.07
CA ASP A 31 0.00 23.62 1.98
C ASP A 31 0.01 22.09 1.85
N ILE A 32 1.00 21.57 1.14
CA ILE A 32 1.10 20.14 0.83
C ILE A 32 1.28 19.27 2.08
N ALA A 33 1.97 19.78 3.10
CA ALA A 33 2.22 19.04 4.33
C ALA A 33 0.96 18.88 5.19
N ASN A 34 0.13 19.91 5.24
CA ASN A 34 -1.02 19.96 6.16
C ASN A 34 -2.37 19.74 5.50
N ARG A 35 -2.48 19.96 4.19
CA ARG A 35 -3.78 19.93 3.51
C ARG A 35 -3.90 18.88 2.41
N VAL A 36 -2.79 18.39 1.85
CA VAL A 36 -2.83 17.36 0.82
C VAL A 36 -2.96 15.98 1.47
N SER A 37 -4.00 15.26 1.09
CA SER A 37 -4.24 13.89 1.55
C SER A 37 -4.78 13.01 0.41
N GLY A 38 -4.44 11.73 0.45
CA GLY A 38 -4.86 10.81 -0.58
C GLY A 38 -4.19 9.45 -0.48
N THR A 39 -4.33 8.68 -1.55
CA THR A 39 -3.75 7.34 -1.66
C THR A 39 -3.27 7.08 -3.08
N LEU A 40 -2.06 6.57 -3.22
CA LEU A 40 -1.59 5.91 -4.44
C LEU A 40 -1.79 4.40 -4.28
N GLN A 41 -2.17 3.71 -5.36
CA GLN A 41 -2.15 2.26 -5.33
C GLN A 41 -0.70 1.77 -5.27
N ASN A 42 0.14 2.16 -6.21
CA ASN A 42 1.59 2.04 -6.17
C ASN A 42 2.11 0.64 -5.79
N ASP A 43 1.34 -0.40 -6.11
CA ASP A 43 1.66 -1.79 -5.83
C ASP A 43 2.24 -2.45 -7.08
N ILE A 44 3.56 -2.34 -7.24
CA ILE A 44 4.25 -2.86 -8.42
C ILE A 44 4.38 -4.38 -8.39
N LEU A 45 4.49 -5.00 -7.21
CA LEU A 45 4.62 -6.46 -7.11
C LEU A 45 3.39 -7.17 -7.67
N LYS A 46 2.18 -6.66 -7.42
CA LYS A 46 0.97 -7.25 -8.00
C LYS A 46 0.88 -7.07 -9.52
N GLU A 47 1.52 -6.04 -10.10
CA GLU A 47 1.59 -5.92 -11.56
C GLU A 47 2.32 -7.10 -12.17
N TYR A 48 3.42 -7.55 -11.56
CA TYR A 48 4.14 -8.75 -12.02
C TYR A 48 3.34 -10.03 -11.82
N ILE A 49 2.72 -10.19 -10.65
CA ILE A 49 2.07 -11.44 -10.24
C ILE A 49 0.71 -11.62 -10.96
N ALA A 50 -0.13 -10.58 -10.95
CA ALA A 50 -1.52 -10.68 -11.37
C ALA A 50 -1.80 -10.08 -12.74
N GLN A 51 -1.14 -8.96 -13.09
CA GLN A 51 -1.42 -8.23 -14.33
C GLN A 51 -0.45 -8.57 -15.46
N LYS A 52 0.66 -9.26 -15.17
CA LYS A 52 1.73 -9.60 -16.13
C LYS A 52 2.32 -8.34 -16.79
N GLU A 53 2.30 -7.22 -16.09
CA GLU A 53 2.87 -5.96 -16.53
C GLU A 53 4.30 -5.82 -16.02
N TYR A 54 5.20 -5.37 -16.88
CA TYR A 54 6.61 -5.23 -16.57
C TYR A 54 7.13 -3.90 -17.15
N ILE A 55 6.92 -2.81 -16.42
CA ILE A 55 7.34 -1.47 -16.84
C ILE A 55 8.80 -1.25 -16.49
N TYR A 56 9.20 -1.55 -15.26
CA TYR A 56 10.57 -1.47 -14.78
C TYR A 56 11.02 -2.81 -14.18
N PRO A 57 12.34 -3.12 -14.17
CA PRO A 57 12.86 -4.27 -13.44
C PRO A 57 12.53 -4.20 -11.94
N PRO A 58 12.42 -5.35 -11.23
CA PRO A 58 11.99 -5.37 -9.83
C PRO A 58 12.82 -4.48 -8.88
N ARG A 59 14.15 -4.52 -8.95
CA ARG A 59 15.00 -3.71 -8.06
C ARG A 59 14.80 -2.20 -8.23
N PRO A 60 14.86 -1.63 -9.45
CA PRO A 60 14.51 -0.23 -9.68
C PRO A 60 13.10 0.12 -9.21
N SER A 61 12.12 -0.77 -9.43
CA SER A 61 10.75 -0.58 -8.97
C SER A 61 10.66 -0.44 -7.46
N MET A 62 11.34 -1.31 -6.72
CA MET A 62 11.37 -1.25 -5.26
C MET A 62 12.05 0.02 -4.73
N ARG A 63 13.08 0.52 -5.45
CA ARG A 63 13.68 1.81 -5.11
C ARG A 63 12.67 2.96 -5.26
N LEU A 64 11.92 3.00 -6.34
CA LEU A 64 10.87 4.01 -6.53
C LEU A 64 9.84 4.01 -5.39
N ILE A 65 9.47 2.82 -4.88
CA ILE A 65 8.56 2.69 -3.75
C ILE A 65 9.19 3.26 -2.47
N THR A 66 10.42 2.87 -2.14
CA THR A 66 11.09 3.33 -0.91
C THR A 66 11.38 4.83 -0.94
N ASP A 67 11.76 5.38 -2.10
CA ASP A 67 11.94 6.82 -2.28
C ASP A 67 10.62 7.58 -2.00
N GLN A 68 9.48 7.04 -2.44
CA GLN A 68 8.18 7.64 -2.13
C GLN A 68 7.80 7.51 -0.66
N PHE A 69 8.16 6.41 0.02
CA PHE A 69 7.94 6.27 1.47
C PHE A 69 8.69 7.37 2.23
N SER A 70 9.98 7.55 1.93
CA SER A 70 10.81 8.59 2.55
C SER A 70 10.25 9.99 2.27
N PHE A 71 10.02 10.31 1.01
CA PHE A 71 9.52 11.61 0.60
C PHE A 71 8.17 11.96 1.25
N ALA A 72 7.24 11.02 1.24
CA ALA A 72 5.91 11.28 1.80
C ALA A 72 5.94 11.41 3.33
N ALA A 73 6.77 10.62 4.02
CA ALA A 73 6.92 10.73 5.47
C ALA A 73 7.39 12.13 5.89
N GLU A 74 8.29 12.76 5.10
CA GLU A 74 8.85 14.08 5.38
C GLU A 74 7.97 15.24 4.87
N ARG A 75 7.45 15.12 3.65
CA ARG A 75 6.88 16.25 2.92
C ARG A 75 5.36 16.22 2.83
N VAL A 76 4.73 15.04 2.85
CA VAL A 76 3.29 14.87 2.68
C VAL A 76 2.74 13.83 3.66
N PRO A 77 2.83 14.05 4.97
CA PRO A 77 2.61 13.03 5.99
C PRO A 77 1.17 12.50 6.08
N LYS A 78 0.23 13.13 5.40
CA LYS A 78 -1.17 12.67 5.31
C LYS A 78 -1.45 11.79 4.11
N TRP A 79 -0.43 11.50 3.28
CA TRP A 79 -0.58 10.68 2.08
C TRP A 79 -0.33 9.20 2.37
N ASN A 80 -1.20 8.32 1.87
CA ASN A 80 -0.98 6.88 1.87
C ASN A 80 -0.22 6.51 0.58
N THR A 81 1.02 6.08 0.74
CA THR A 81 1.96 5.89 -0.36
C THR A 81 1.75 4.61 -1.14
N ILE A 82 0.95 3.67 -0.59
CA ILE A 82 0.70 2.39 -1.21
C ILE A 82 -0.65 1.81 -0.77
N SER A 83 -1.29 1.06 -1.67
CA SER A 83 -2.43 0.20 -1.38
C SER A 83 -2.12 -1.20 -1.93
N ILE A 84 -1.62 -2.08 -1.07
CA ILE A 84 -1.13 -3.43 -1.40
C ILE A 84 -2.34 -4.30 -1.75
N SER A 85 -2.38 -4.81 -3.00
CA SER A 85 -3.63 -5.23 -3.62
C SER A 85 -3.73 -6.73 -3.83
N GLY A 86 -4.47 -7.39 -2.96
CA GLY A 86 -4.94 -8.77 -3.14
C GLY A 86 -6.07 -8.90 -4.14
N TYR A 87 -6.85 -7.83 -4.34
CA TYR A 87 -7.96 -7.80 -5.31
C TYR A 87 -7.56 -8.35 -6.69
N HIS A 88 -6.49 -7.82 -7.28
CA HIS A 88 -6.05 -8.23 -8.61
C HIS A 88 -5.56 -9.69 -8.64
N ILE A 89 -4.94 -10.15 -7.57
CA ILE A 89 -4.49 -11.53 -7.41
C ILE A 89 -5.71 -12.46 -7.38
N ARG A 90 -6.76 -12.07 -6.65
CA ARG A 90 -8.01 -12.84 -6.59
C ARG A 90 -8.71 -12.89 -7.94
N GLU A 91 -8.84 -11.74 -8.62
CA GLU A 91 -9.45 -11.65 -9.95
C GLU A 91 -8.66 -12.41 -11.02
N ALA A 92 -7.37 -12.58 -10.85
CA ALA A 92 -6.52 -13.41 -11.71
C ALA A 92 -6.74 -14.93 -11.49
N GLY A 93 -7.63 -15.32 -10.55
CA GLY A 93 -8.05 -16.71 -10.34
C GLY A 93 -7.50 -17.39 -9.09
N SER A 94 -6.90 -16.65 -8.16
CA SER A 94 -6.44 -17.24 -6.90
C SER A 94 -7.60 -17.57 -5.96
N THR A 95 -7.37 -18.52 -5.06
CA THR A 95 -8.27 -18.78 -3.93
C THR A 95 -8.19 -17.67 -2.89
N ALA A 96 -9.14 -17.60 -1.94
CA ALA A 96 -9.09 -16.64 -0.83
C ALA A 96 -7.83 -16.81 0.02
N LEU A 97 -7.39 -18.06 0.23
CA LEU A 97 -6.15 -18.35 0.95
C LEU A 97 -4.92 -17.85 0.20
N GLN A 98 -4.85 -18.05 -1.12
CA GLN A 98 -3.75 -17.56 -1.95
C GLN A 98 -3.73 -16.04 -2.02
N GLU A 99 -4.89 -15.39 -2.19
CA GLU A 99 -5.02 -13.94 -2.10
C GLU A 99 -4.41 -13.41 -0.81
N LEU A 100 -4.85 -13.97 0.33
CA LEU A 100 -4.34 -13.57 1.64
C LEU A 100 -2.83 -13.75 1.77
N ALA A 101 -2.33 -14.93 1.42
CA ALA A 101 -0.91 -15.27 1.59
C ALA A 101 -0.01 -14.40 0.72
N PHE A 102 -0.35 -14.22 -0.56
CA PHE A 102 0.46 -13.44 -1.48
C PHE A 102 0.41 -11.95 -1.14
N THR A 103 -0.76 -11.42 -0.82
CA THR A 103 -0.91 -10.01 -0.46
C THR A 103 -0.13 -9.65 0.80
N LEU A 104 -0.21 -10.49 1.85
CA LEU A 104 0.57 -10.26 3.07
C LEU A 104 2.07 -10.42 2.81
N ARG A 105 2.49 -11.35 1.94
CA ARG A 105 3.89 -11.50 1.58
C ARG A 105 4.41 -10.29 0.81
N ASP A 106 3.63 -9.74 -0.13
CA ASP A 106 3.96 -8.50 -0.81
C ASP A 106 4.09 -7.34 0.17
N GLY A 107 3.15 -7.23 1.12
CA GLY A 107 3.24 -6.24 2.19
C GLY A 107 4.51 -6.35 3.02
N MET A 108 4.90 -7.56 3.39
CA MET A 108 6.15 -7.81 4.11
C MET A 108 7.37 -7.41 3.27
N GLU A 109 7.37 -7.69 1.96
CA GLU A 109 8.45 -7.30 1.07
C GLU A 109 8.61 -5.77 1.02
N TYR A 110 7.53 -5.03 0.89
CA TYR A 110 7.59 -3.56 0.94
C TYR A 110 8.15 -3.04 2.26
N VAL A 111 7.75 -3.63 3.40
CA VAL A 111 8.30 -3.26 4.71
C VAL A 111 9.80 -3.57 4.77
N GLU A 112 10.22 -4.75 4.30
CA GLU A 112 11.63 -5.14 4.29
C GLU A 112 12.49 -4.18 3.45
N TYR A 113 12.01 -3.77 2.28
CA TYR A 113 12.72 -2.80 1.45
C TYR A 113 12.79 -1.42 2.10
N GLY A 114 11.72 -0.95 2.77
CA GLY A 114 11.74 0.29 3.52
C GLY A 114 12.78 0.26 4.65
N VAL A 115 12.80 -0.80 5.44
CA VAL A 115 13.78 -0.99 6.53
C VAL A 115 15.21 -1.10 5.99
N ARG A 116 15.43 -1.86 4.91
CA ARG A 116 16.75 -1.95 4.26
C ARG A 116 17.23 -0.63 3.67
N ALA A 117 16.32 0.24 3.27
CA ALA A 117 16.63 1.61 2.83
C ALA A 117 16.95 2.56 3.99
N GLY A 118 16.93 2.08 5.24
CA GLY A 118 17.25 2.87 6.43
C GLY A 118 16.06 3.61 7.05
N LEU A 119 14.83 3.32 6.62
CA LEU A 119 13.65 3.93 7.20
C LEU A 119 13.24 3.22 8.49
N GLU A 120 12.91 4.00 9.50
CA GLU A 120 12.27 3.47 10.72
C GLU A 120 10.86 3.00 10.41
N VAL A 121 10.53 1.77 10.81
CA VAL A 121 9.24 1.13 10.46
C VAL A 121 8.04 1.97 10.87
N ASP A 122 8.08 2.61 12.04
CA ASP A 122 6.97 3.39 12.57
C ASP A 122 6.78 4.76 11.87
N THR A 123 7.69 5.15 10.98
CA THR A 123 7.53 6.39 10.18
C THR A 123 6.65 6.19 8.95
N PHE A 124 6.75 5.03 8.30
CA PHE A 124 5.99 4.76 7.06
C PHE A 124 4.87 3.72 7.22
N ALA A 125 5.02 2.73 8.11
CA ALA A 125 4.03 1.66 8.25
C ALA A 125 2.62 2.13 8.64
N PRO A 126 2.41 3.20 9.42
CA PRO A 126 1.08 3.75 9.68
C PRO A 126 0.33 4.22 8.44
N ARG A 127 1.04 4.40 7.31
CA ARG A 127 0.48 4.85 6.04
C ARG A 127 0.31 3.73 5.01
N LEU A 128 0.76 2.52 5.32
CA LEU A 128 0.46 1.36 4.48
C LEU A 128 -1.03 1.06 4.52
N SER A 129 -1.59 0.75 3.37
CA SER A 129 -2.96 0.29 3.23
C SER A 129 -3.01 -0.92 2.31
N PHE A 130 -4.15 -1.61 2.31
CA PHE A 130 -4.35 -2.82 1.54
C PHE A 130 -5.65 -2.75 0.74
N PHE A 131 -5.81 -3.66 -0.19
CA PHE A 131 -7.01 -3.81 -0.98
C PHE A 131 -7.29 -5.30 -1.20
N PHE A 132 -8.41 -5.76 -0.70
CA PHE A 132 -8.85 -7.15 -0.81
C PHE A 132 -10.16 -7.28 -1.57
N ASN A 133 -10.43 -8.48 -2.07
CA ASN A 133 -11.76 -8.89 -2.50
C ASN A 133 -12.59 -9.38 -1.32
N SER A 134 -13.92 -9.36 -1.48
CA SER A 134 -14.87 -10.09 -0.64
C SER A 134 -15.85 -10.79 -1.55
N HIS A 135 -15.75 -12.10 -1.65
CA HIS A 135 -16.58 -12.95 -2.49
C HIS A 135 -17.81 -13.51 -1.73
N ASN A 136 -18.50 -14.46 -2.34
CA ASN A 136 -19.79 -14.98 -1.88
C ASN A 136 -19.70 -15.98 -0.72
N ASP A 137 -18.54 -16.61 -0.48
CA ASP A 137 -18.37 -17.46 0.70
C ASP A 137 -18.21 -16.62 1.96
N PHE A 138 -19.33 -16.36 2.61
CA PHE A 138 -19.44 -15.44 3.73
C PHE A 138 -18.51 -15.80 4.90
N PHE A 139 -18.46 -17.08 5.27
CA PHE A 139 -17.63 -17.50 6.40
C PHE A 139 -16.15 -17.55 6.07
N GLU A 140 -15.78 -17.94 4.85
CA GLU A 140 -14.39 -17.89 4.39
C GLU A 140 -13.87 -16.46 4.38
N GLU A 141 -14.65 -15.51 3.89
CA GLU A 141 -14.26 -14.10 3.83
C GLU A 141 -14.13 -13.48 5.23
N ILE A 142 -15.02 -13.79 6.15
CA ILE A 142 -14.88 -13.36 7.57
C ILE A 142 -13.59 -13.93 8.17
N ALA A 143 -13.33 -15.22 7.98
CA ALA A 143 -12.13 -15.89 8.49
C ALA A 143 -10.87 -15.29 7.88
N LYS A 144 -10.86 -15.02 6.57
CA LYS A 144 -9.76 -14.37 5.85
C LYS A 144 -9.40 -13.01 6.46
N PHE A 145 -10.37 -12.12 6.65
CA PHE A 145 -10.10 -10.80 7.20
C PHE A 145 -9.67 -10.83 8.67
N ARG A 146 -10.17 -11.77 9.45
CA ARG A 146 -9.73 -11.98 10.84
C ARG A 146 -8.28 -12.48 10.88
N ALA A 147 -7.95 -13.45 10.04
CA ALA A 147 -6.60 -13.98 9.92
C ALA A 147 -5.63 -12.91 9.40
N ALA A 148 -6.01 -12.15 8.39
CA ALA A 148 -5.22 -11.05 7.83
C ALA A 148 -4.77 -10.07 8.92
N ARG A 149 -5.71 -9.56 9.72
CA ARG A 149 -5.41 -8.62 10.80
C ARG A 149 -4.51 -9.21 11.86
N LYS A 150 -4.74 -10.46 12.25
CA LYS A 150 -3.93 -11.14 13.27
C LYS A 150 -2.49 -11.35 12.77
N ILE A 151 -2.34 -11.91 11.58
CA ILE A 151 -1.02 -12.20 11.00
C ILE A 151 -0.22 -10.91 10.80
N TRP A 152 -0.83 -9.88 10.21
CA TRP A 152 -0.16 -8.60 9.99
C TRP A 152 0.33 -7.99 11.30
N ALA A 153 -0.55 -7.88 12.30
CA ALA A 153 -0.19 -7.32 13.60
C ALA A 153 0.94 -8.10 14.28
N THR A 154 0.91 -9.43 14.21
CA THR A 154 1.97 -10.29 14.77
C THR A 154 3.29 -10.03 14.07
N VAL A 155 3.31 -10.06 12.74
CA VAL A 155 4.52 -9.85 11.94
C VAL A 155 5.11 -8.47 12.16
N MET A 156 4.30 -7.43 12.16
CA MET A 156 4.78 -6.06 12.36
C MET A 156 5.41 -5.87 13.73
N ARG A 157 4.85 -6.48 14.77
CA ARG A 157 5.40 -6.41 16.11
C ARG A 157 6.65 -7.27 16.31
N GLU A 158 6.57 -8.54 15.92
CA GLU A 158 7.57 -9.54 16.29
C GLU A 158 8.74 -9.58 15.31
N ARG A 159 8.49 -9.41 14.02
CA ARG A 159 9.53 -9.46 12.99
C ARG A 159 10.17 -8.10 12.71
N TYR A 160 9.35 -7.05 12.63
CA TYR A 160 9.84 -5.71 12.27
C TYR A 160 9.99 -4.77 13.44
N GLY A 161 9.62 -5.18 14.65
CA GLY A 161 9.81 -4.44 15.87
C GLY A 161 9.01 -3.13 15.96
N ALA A 162 7.91 -3.03 15.20
CA ALA A 162 7.04 -1.86 15.23
C ALA A 162 6.46 -1.64 16.62
N LYS A 163 6.55 -0.43 17.13
CA LYS A 163 6.08 -0.04 18.47
C LYS A 163 4.77 0.74 18.44
N ASN A 164 4.52 1.46 17.35
CA ASN A 164 3.31 2.25 17.19
C ASN A 164 2.12 1.34 16.85
N PRO A 165 1.03 1.35 17.65
CA PRO A 165 -0.17 0.56 17.36
C PRO A 165 -0.75 0.80 15.95
N ARG A 166 -0.60 2.00 15.40
CA ARG A 166 -1.05 2.31 14.03
C ARG A 166 -0.28 1.53 12.96
N SER A 167 0.97 1.14 13.24
CA SER A 167 1.79 0.31 12.34
C SER A 167 1.33 -1.15 12.29
N TRP A 168 0.59 -1.62 13.31
CA TRP A 168 0.06 -2.99 13.37
C TRP A 168 -1.31 -3.13 12.73
N MET A 169 -1.98 -2.00 12.46
CA MET A 169 -3.32 -1.99 11.89
C MET A 169 -3.25 -2.37 10.42
N LEU A 170 -3.95 -3.44 10.06
CA LEU A 170 -4.23 -3.75 8.66
C LEU A 170 -5.41 -2.89 8.21
N ARG A 171 -5.13 -1.75 7.61
CA ARG A 171 -6.14 -0.87 7.03
C ARG A 171 -6.35 -1.25 5.58
N PHE A 172 -7.58 -1.47 5.17
CA PHE A 172 -7.86 -1.89 3.82
C PHE A 172 -9.19 -1.40 3.29
N HIS A 173 -9.24 -1.24 2.00
CA HIS A 173 -10.45 -1.21 1.19
C HIS A 173 -10.83 -2.64 0.79
N THR A 174 -12.11 -2.91 0.63
CA THR A 174 -12.61 -4.19 0.14
C THR A 174 -13.57 -3.94 -1.00
N GLN A 175 -13.37 -4.64 -2.10
CA GLN A 175 -14.37 -4.72 -3.16
C GLN A 175 -15.22 -5.98 -2.98
N THR A 176 -16.52 -5.80 -2.94
CA THR A 176 -17.46 -6.91 -3.02
C THR A 176 -17.50 -7.42 -4.46
N ALA A 177 -17.38 -8.73 -4.63
CA ALA A 177 -17.34 -9.41 -5.92
C ALA A 177 -18.15 -10.72 -5.85
N GLY A 178 -18.61 -11.21 -6.99
CA GLY A 178 -19.42 -12.44 -7.11
C GLY A 178 -20.86 -12.21 -7.46
#